data_8d7117692e94dbab93eb80b92840dd00
#
_entry.id   8d7117692e94dbab93eb80b92840dd00
#
_cell.length_a   1.000
_cell.length_b   1.000
_cell.length_c   1.000
_cell.angle_alpha   90.00
_cell.angle_beta   90.00
_cell.angle_gamma   90.00
#
_symmetry.space_group_name_H-M   'P 1'
#
loop_
_entity.id
_entity.type
_entity.pdbx_description
1 polymer ?
#
loop_
_entity_poly.entity_id
_entity_poly.type
_entity_poly.pdbx_seq_one_letter_code
_entity_poly.pdbx_strand_id
1 'polypeptide(L)'
;MSPSRVRWGLTLILIGGLCLAINMGNLSWWIFLDFLYLWPVALIAIGLEMIVKKTRFQNFAYLSSVLLLGCFIWVVWADGGLRDNYISSDGYSSNEAKLEYHNEQTVAVKATFDNGRIYVNSGDSDLLRVTSGGSRNTIGMTSNCENGNCAVDLRNRERRLFKRANFSSSDNYWKCYVNPAVAGSYILKLDETDLRLFADDLKINSISIDAIQSDLLIKLGTEVPKVELTFSGRSTDVDLVLPDSIGLRLEGVELRPATIEMFDLVEHNGVFTNKFTDSAPVQINVVSKIDNGRFSLSTYERVKGAVDSI
;
A
#
# COMPACT_ATOMS: atom_id res chain seq x y z
N MET A 1 35.35 37.68 -0.83
CA MET A 1 34.88 36.68 -1.81
C MET A 1 33.57 37.16 -2.38
N SER A 2 33.30 36.97 -3.68
CA SER A 2 31.95 37.31 -4.21
C SER A 2 30.90 36.28 -3.79
N PRO A 3 29.68 36.69 -3.42
CA PRO A 3 28.61 35.76 -2.99
C PRO A 3 28.33 34.64 -4.02
N SER A 4 28.44 34.98 -5.29
CA SER A 4 28.25 34.04 -6.41
C SER A 4 29.30 32.89 -6.38
N ARG A 5 30.57 33.18 -6.06
CA ARG A 5 31.62 32.13 -5.98
C ARG A 5 31.35 31.18 -4.81
N VAL A 6 30.89 31.72 -3.67
CA VAL A 6 30.58 30.92 -2.48
C VAL A 6 29.38 29.98 -2.81
N ARG A 7 28.34 30.51 -3.45
CA ARG A 7 27.18 29.70 -3.85
C ARG A 7 27.56 28.56 -4.79
N TRP A 8 28.31 28.84 -5.88
CA TRP A 8 28.75 27.80 -6.80
C TRP A 8 29.63 26.75 -6.16
N GLY A 9 30.58 27.16 -5.29
CA GLY A 9 31.42 26.24 -4.53
C GLY A 9 30.61 25.35 -3.62
N LEU A 10 29.65 25.93 -2.88
CA LEU A 10 28.74 25.18 -2.00
C LEU A 10 27.87 24.19 -2.79
N THR A 11 27.30 24.61 -3.93
CA THR A 11 26.49 23.73 -4.78
C THR A 11 27.30 22.53 -5.26
N LEU A 12 28.54 22.73 -5.70
CA LEU A 12 29.41 21.63 -6.15
C LEU A 12 29.75 20.66 -5.01
N ILE A 13 30.01 21.19 -3.81
CA ILE A 13 30.28 20.34 -2.61
C ILE A 13 29.02 19.53 -2.28
N LEU A 14 27.84 20.12 -2.31
CA LEU A 14 26.57 19.43 -2.03
C LEU A 14 26.28 18.34 -3.05
N ILE A 15 26.47 18.61 -4.35
CA ILE A 15 26.31 17.60 -5.42
C ILE A 15 27.32 16.45 -5.22
N GLY A 16 28.57 16.76 -4.95
CA GLY A 16 29.61 15.76 -4.71
C GLY A 16 29.32 14.90 -3.48
N GLY A 17 28.88 15.53 -2.39
CA GLY A 17 28.46 14.82 -1.17
C GLY A 17 27.25 13.92 -1.40
N LEU A 18 26.28 14.39 -2.20
CA LEU A 18 25.11 13.60 -2.59
C LEU A 18 25.51 12.37 -3.42
N CYS A 19 26.37 12.56 -4.44
CA CYS A 19 26.89 11.46 -5.25
C CYS A 19 27.63 10.43 -4.39
N LEU A 20 28.42 10.89 -3.42
CA LEU A 20 29.11 9.99 -2.49
C LEU A 20 28.14 9.20 -1.63
N ALA A 21 27.14 9.85 -1.07
CA ALA A 21 26.11 9.21 -0.24
C ALA A 21 25.28 8.17 -1.02
N ILE A 22 24.97 8.45 -2.29
CA ILE A 22 24.31 7.50 -3.19
C ILE A 22 25.21 6.29 -3.47
N ASN A 23 26.48 6.54 -3.75
CA ASN A 23 27.45 5.46 -4.03
C ASN A 23 27.71 4.56 -2.82
N MET A 24 27.56 5.10 -1.60
CA MET A 24 27.61 4.34 -0.35
C MET A 24 26.32 3.57 -0.04
N GLY A 25 25.29 3.67 -0.91
CA GLY A 25 24.01 3.01 -0.70
C GLY A 25 23.08 3.65 0.34
N ASN A 26 23.48 4.78 0.93
CA ASN A 26 22.72 5.48 1.97
C ASN A 26 21.55 6.30 1.42
N LEU A 27 21.58 6.63 0.13
CA LEU A 27 20.55 7.43 -0.53
C LEU A 27 20.18 6.84 -1.89
N SER A 28 18.91 7.00 -2.28
CA SER A 28 18.43 6.57 -3.58
C SER A 28 18.83 7.57 -4.68
N TRP A 29 19.12 7.07 -5.89
CA TRP A 29 19.38 7.91 -7.07
C TRP A 29 18.24 8.89 -7.37
N TRP A 30 17.01 8.56 -6.99
CA TRP A 30 15.82 9.39 -7.21
C TRP A 30 15.84 10.74 -6.48
N ILE A 31 16.67 10.90 -5.45
CA ILE A 31 16.85 12.17 -4.73
C ILE A 31 17.32 13.30 -5.67
N PHE A 32 18.00 12.97 -6.77
CA PHE A 32 18.35 13.95 -7.80
C PHE A 32 17.14 14.57 -8.48
N LEU A 33 16.09 13.77 -8.73
CA LEU A 33 14.85 14.27 -9.31
C LEU A 33 14.09 15.15 -8.31
N ASP A 34 14.08 14.76 -7.03
CA ASP A 34 13.47 15.57 -5.98
C ASP A 34 14.19 16.91 -5.84
N PHE A 35 15.51 16.91 -5.99
CA PHE A 35 16.31 18.13 -6.01
C PHE A 35 16.03 18.99 -7.25
N LEU A 36 15.77 18.38 -8.40
CA LEU A 36 15.41 19.09 -9.63
C LEU A 36 14.06 19.81 -9.49
N TYR A 37 13.10 19.28 -8.73
CA TYR A 37 11.83 19.96 -8.44
C TYR A 37 11.98 21.25 -7.62
N LEU A 38 13.11 21.43 -6.92
CA LEU A 38 13.42 22.65 -6.19
C LEU A 38 14.02 23.76 -7.06
N TRP A 39 14.10 23.55 -8.40
CA TRP A 39 14.59 24.57 -9.33
C TRP A 39 13.91 25.95 -9.18
N PRO A 40 12.58 26.08 -8.85
CA PRO A 40 11.99 27.38 -8.63
C PRO A 40 12.59 28.12 -7.43
N VAL A 41 12.97 27.38 -6.37
CA VAL A 41 13.64 27.96 -5.19
C VAL A 41 15.04 28.46 -5.57
N ALA A 42 15.73 27.72 -6.43
CA ALA A 42 17.03 28.15 -6.95
C ALA A 42 16.90 29.45 -7.76
N LEU A 43 15.84 29.59 -8.58
CA LEU A 43 15.56 30.83 -9.31
C LEU A 43 15.24 32.00 -8.36
N ILE A 44 14.44 31.78 -7.32
CA ILE A 44 14.16 32.79 -6.30
C ILE A 44 15.45 33.23 -5.62
N ALA A 45 16.32 32.29 -5.23
CA ALA A 45 17.60 32.58 -4.61
C ALA A 45 18.53 33.41 -5.52
N ILE A 46 18.57 33.09 -6.82
CA ILE A 46 19.32 33.82 -7.83
C ILE A 46 18.74 35.24 -8.01
N GLY A 47 17.41 35.36 -8.13
CA GLY A 47 16.71 36.63 -8.28
C GLY A 47 16.94 37.53 -7.05
N LEU A 48 16.85 37.01 -5.86
CA LEU A 48 17.15 37.73 -4.62
C LEU A 48 18.57 38.25 -4.59
N GLU A 49 19.55 37.42 -4.97
CA GLU A 49 20.96 37.83 -5.07
C GLU A 49 21.14 38.96 -6.07
N MET A 50 20.50 38.92 -7.23
CA MET A 50 20.60 39.97 -8.25
C MET A 50 20.05 41.29 -7.76
N ILE A 51 18.95 41.30 -7.00
CA ILE A 51 18.34 42.52 -6.45
C ILE A 51 19.25 43.10 -5.36
N VAL A 52 19.71 42.26 -4.43
CA VAL A 52 20.44 42.74 -3.23
C VAL A 52 21.89 43.13 -3.54
N LYS A 53 22.53 42.52 -4.55
CA LYS A 53 23.92 42.77 -4.94
C LYS A 53 24.24 44.22 -5.26
N LYS A 54 23.24 45.01 -5.72
CA LYS A 54 23.40 46.42 -6.06
C LYS A 54 22.98 47.40 -4.95
N THR A 55 22.58 46.88 -3.78
CA THR A 55 22.07 47.68 -2.67
C THR A 55 23.09 47.79 -1.54
N ARG A 56 22.82 48.69 -0.55
CA ARG A 56 23.58 48.82 0.69
C ARG A 56 23.62 47.51 1.54
N PHE A 57 22.70 46.60 1.23
CA PHE A 57 22.52 45.32 1.92
C PHE A 57 23.27 44.14 1.27
N GLN A 58 24.44 44.42 0.65
CA GLN A 58 25.23 43.39 -0.06
C GLN A 58 25.53 42.12 0.78
N ASN A 59 25.59 42.24 2.12
CA ASN A 59 25.80 41.09 2.98
C ASN A 59 24.62 40.09 2.97
N PHE A 60 23.40 40.55 2.66
CA PHE A 60 22.24 39.66 2.50
C PHE A 60 22.31 38.77 1.25
N ALA A 61 23.24 39.04 0.32
CA ALA A 61 23.44 38.16 -0.82
C ALA A 61 23.90 36.75 -0.42
N TYR A 62 24.49 36.58 0.77
CA TYR A 62 24.84 35.26 1.31
C TYR A 62 23.60 34.47 1.76
N LEU A 63 22.46 35.14 1.97
CA LEU A 63 21.19 34.48 2.32
C LEU A 63 20.75 33.48 1.25
N SER A 64 21.07 33.71 -0.03
CA SER A 64 20.81 32.77 -1.12
C SER A 64 21.52 31.42 -0.92
N SER A 65 22.77 31.46 -0.43
CA SER A 65 23.54 30.25 -0.14
C SER A 65 22.98 29.50 1.08
N VAL A 66 22.54 30.24 2.10
CA VAL A 66 21.90 29.66 3.29
C VAL A 66 20.56 29.01 2.95
N LEU A 67 19.76 29.67 2.06
CA LEU A 67 18.48 29.14 1.61
C LEU A 67 18.65 27.85 0.80
N LEU A 68 19.64 27.78 -0.10
CA LEU A 68 19.94 26.56 -0.85
C LEU A 68 20.41 25.43 0.06
N LEU A 69 21.26 25.75 1.04
CA LEU A 69 21.71 24.76 2.04
C LEU A 69 20.54 24.26 2.89
N GLY A 70 19.66 25.14 3.33
CA GLY A 70 18.43 24.77 4.08
C GLY A 70 17.51 23.87 3.28
N CYS A 71 17.29 24.19 1.99
CA CYS A 71 16.51 23.33 1.10
C CYS A 71 17.16 21.96 0.90
N PHE A 72 18.48 21.91 0.76
CA PHE A 72 19.20 20.66 0.62
C PHE A 72 19.04 19.79 1.89
N ILE A 73 19.28 20.36 3.07
CA ILE A 73 19.10 19.67 4.35
C ILE A 73 17.65 19.20 4.51
N TRP A 74 16.68 20.05 4.11
CA TRP A 74 15.27 19.70 4.16
C TRP A 74 14.93 18.50 3.28
N VAL A 75 15.43 18.46 2.02
CA VAL A 75 15.20 17.32 1.11
C VAL A 75 15.78 16.04 1.68
N VAL A 76 17.06 16.09 2.11
CA VAL A 76 17.74 14.92 2.68
C VAL A 76 17.04 14.44 3.96
N TRP A 77 16.53 15.38 4.78
CA TRP A 77 15.85 15.05 6.03
C TRP A 77 14.41 14.57 5.81
N ALA A 78 13.66 15.20 4.88
CA ALA A 78 12.28 14.87 4.58
C ALA A 78 12.14 13.56 3.80
N ASP A 79 13.14 13.22 2.97
CA ASP A 79 13.21 11.94 2.24
C ASP A 79 13.53 10.75 3.17
N GLY A 80 13.75 11.01 4.47
CA GLY A 80 13.97 9.96 5.48
C GLY A 80 15.32 9.26 5.39
N GLY A 81 16.18 9.65 4.44
CA GLY A 81 17.45 8.99 4.19
C GLY A 81 18.40 8.91 5.39
N LEU A 82 18.32 9.88 6.31
CA LEU A 82 19.10 9.87 7.55
C LEU A 82 18.29 9.34 8.75
N ARG A 83 16.94 9.39 8.67
CA ARG A 83 16.08 9.01 9.78
C ARG A 83 15.73 7.53 9.76
N ASP A 84 15.57 6.93 8.58
CA ASP A 84 15.23 5.51 8.44
C ASP A 84 16.40 4.59 8.88
N ASN A 85 17.65 5.03 8.71
CA ASN A 85 18.82 4.28 9.20
C ASN A 85 19.02 4.36 10.74
N TYR A 86 18.35 5.33 11.42
CA TYR A 86 18.49 5.52 12.87
C TYR A 86 17.34 4.96 13.70
N ILE A 87 16.19 4.62 13.08
CA ILE A 87 14.99 4.18 13.79
C ILE A 87 14.66 2.71 13.54
N SER A 88 15.44 2.01 12.72
CA SER A 88 15.18 0.59 12.50
C SER A 88 16.11 -0.29 13.32
N SER A 89 15.83 -0.40 14.62
CA SER A 89 16.25 -1.64 15.30
C SER A 89 15.42 -2.85 14.90
N ASP A 90 14.27 -2.68 14.18
CA ASP A 90 13.41 -3.78 13.71
C ASP A 90 12.63 -3.51 12.41
N GLY A 91 12.99 -2.54 11.59
CA GLY A 91 12.23 -2.20 10.38
C GLY A 91 13.06 -2.31 9.09
N TYR A 92 12.84 -3.36 8.31
CA TYR A 92 13.46 -3.54 7.01
C TYR A 92 12.83 -2.63 5.96
N SER A 93 13.61 -1.70 5.38
CA SER A 93 13.29 -1.03 4.12
C SER A 93 13.92 -1.84 3.00
N SER A 94 13.26 -2.86 2.53
CA SER A 94 13.71 -3.71 1.43
C SER A 94 12.61 -3.89 0.40
N ASN A 95 12.97 -4.33 -0.80
CA ASN A 95 12.00 -4.78 -1.79
C ASN A 95 11.31 -6.09 -1.36
N GLU A 96 11.74 -6.67 -0.26
CA GLU A 96 11.18 -7.87 0.34
C GLU A 96 11.17 -7.73 1.86
N ALA A 97 10.03 -7.96 2.48
CA ALA A 97 9.85 -8.05 3.92
C ALA A 97 9.29 -9.42 4.27
N LYS A 98 9.86 -10.06 5.28
CA LYS A 98 9.48 -11.40 5.75
C LYS A 98 9.21 -11.38 7.24
N LEU A 99 8.19 -12.13 7.63
CA LEU A 99 7.91 -12.49 9.01
C LEU A 99 7.87 -14.02 9.08
N GLU A 100 8.81 -14.59 9.82
CA GLU A 100 8.92 -16.04 9.97
C GLU A 100 7.74 -16.61 10.76
N TYR A 101 7.34 -17.83 10.43
CA TYR A 101 6.26 -18.54 11.11
C TYR A 101 6.81 -19.33 12.31
N HIS A 102 6.32 -19.05 13.53
CA HIS A 102 6.72 -19.70 14.77
C HIS A 102 5.53 -20.36 15.49
N ASN A 103 4.61 -20.96 14.73
CA ASN A 103 3.36 -21.58 15.21
C ASN A 103 2.33 -20.57 15.73
N GLU A 104 2.25 -19.40 15.13
CA GLU A 104 1.17 -18.44 15.37
C GLU A 104 -0.18 -19.04 15.00
N GLN A 105 -1.20 -18.72 15.80
CA GLN A 105 -2.58 -19.16 15.58
C GLN A 105 -3.37 -18.14 14.78
N THR A 106 -3.09 -16.85 14.99
CA THR A 106 -3.79 -15.75 14.31
C THR A 106 -2.86 -14.67 13.83
N VAL A 107 -3.23 -14.04 12.73
CA VAL A 107 -2.56 -12.85 12.21
C VAL A 107 -3.57 -11.75 11.92
N ALA A 108 -3.32 -10.55 12.45
CA ALA A 108 -4.05 -9.34 12.12
C ALA A 108 -3.16 -8.46 11.25
N VAL A 109 -3.52 -8.28 9.98
CA VAL A 109 -2.77 -7.47 9.03
C VAL A 109 -3.50 -6.16 8.80
N LYS A 110 -2.84 -5.05 9.13
CA LYS A 110 -3.27 -3.72 8.73
C LYS A 110 -2.38 -3.22 7.64
N ALA A 111 -2.94 -2.84 6.50
CA ALA A 111 -2.16 -2.39 5.37
C ALA A 111 -2.72 -1.09 4.79
N THR A 112 -1.83 -0.20 4.38
CA THR A 112 -2.18 1.05 3.69
C THR A 112 -1.36 1.14 2.43
N PHE A 113 -2.06 1.24 1.28
CA PHE A 113 -1.46 1.32 -0.03
C PHE A 113 -2.05 2.48 -0.81
N ASP A 114 -1.16 3.26 -1.40
CA ASP A 114 -1.51 4.34 -2.32
C ASP A 114 -0.96 3.97 -3.69
N ASN A 115 -1.82 3.84 -4.67
CA ASN A 115 -1.49 3.66 -6.09
C ASN A 115 -0.67 2.39 -6.44
N GLY A 116 -1.23 1.53 -7.27
CA GLY A 116 -0.59 0.33 -7.78
C GLY A 116 -1.45 -0.93 -7.75
N ARG A 117 -0.80 -2.09 -7.84
CA ARG A 117 -1.49 -3.39 -7.82
C ARG A 117 -1.02 -4.22 -6.64
N ILE A 118 -1.97 -4.84 -5.95
CA ILE A 118 -1.69 -5.72 -4.83
C ILE A 118 -2.20 -7.12 -5.17
N TYR A 119 -1.33 -8.09 -5.01
CA TYR A 119 -1.66 -9.51 -5.13
C TYR A 119 -1.49 -10.15 -3.77
N VAL A 120 -2.54 -10.77 -3.24
CA VAL A 120 -2.48 -11.55 -2.00
C VAL A 120 -2.74 -13.01 -2.35
N ASN A 121 -1.80 -13.87 -2.00
CA ASN A 121 -1.84 -15.29 -2.30
C ASN A 121 -1.47 -16.11 -1.05
N SER A 122 -1.75 -17.38 -1.10
CA SER A 122 -1.23 -18.35 -0.14
C SER A 122 0.29 -18.50 -0.30
N GLY A 123 1.01 -18.64 0.80
CA GLY A 123 2.46 -18.84 0.89
C GLY A 123 2.81 -20.08 1.70
N ASP A 124 4.04 -20.60 1.60
CA ASP A 124 4.39 -21.92 2.11
C ASP A 124 5.03 -21.92 3.51
N SER A 125 5.97 -21.05 3.80
CA SER A 125 6.85 -21.19 4.98
C SER A 125 6.82 -20.00 5.94
N ASP A 126 6.64 -18.80 5.42
CA ASP A 126 6.66 -17.58 6.22
C ASP A 126 5.25 -17.28 6.75
N LEU A 127 5.11 -16.64 7.91
CA LEU A 127 3.82 -16.14 8.39
C LEU A 127 3.26 -15.11 7.40
N LEU A 128 4.11 -14.20 6.97
CA LEU A 128 3.82 -13.19 5.96
C LEU A 128 5.09 -12.85 5.20
N ARG A 129 5.04 -12.91 3.89
CA ARG A 129 6.09 -12.42 3.01
C ARG A 129 5.51 -11.41 2.03
N VAL A 130 6.12 -10.23 1.96
CA VAL A 130 5.70 -9.15 1.06
C VAL A 130 6.86 -8.80 0.17
N THR A 131 6.64 -8.82 -1.14
CA THR A 131 7.63 -8.38 -2.13
C THR A 131 7.05 -7.22 -2.92
N SER A 132 7.84 -6.19 -3.17
CA SER A 132 7.46 -5.07 -4.01
C SER A 132 8.32 -5.01 -5.26
N GLY A 133 7.68 -4.70 -6.39
CA GLY A 133 8.34 -4.36 -7.63
C GLY A 133 7.97 -2.94 -8.06
N GLY A 134 8.89 -2.33 -8.82
CA GLY A 134 8.78 -0.93 -9.21
C GLY A 134 9.88 -0.07 -8.57
N SER A 135 10.21 1.03 -9.21
CA SER A 135 11.42 1.80 -8.90
C SER A 135 11.34 2.68 -7.65
N ARG A 136 10.18 2.78 -7.00
CA ARG A 136 9.92 3.77 -5.94
C ARG A 136 9.29 3.22 -4.68
N ASN A 137 9.01 1.92 -4.61
CA ASN A 137 8.25 1.34 -3.51
C ASN A 137 9.18 0.74 -2.47
N THR A 138 9.10 1.25 -1.27
CA THR A 138 9.68 0.62 -0.09
C THR A 138 8.56 0.11 0.80
N ILE A 139 8.68 -1.14 1.23
CA ILE A 139 7.76 -1.75 2.18
C ILE A 139 8.23 -1.38 3.59
N GLY A 140 7.37 -0.69 4.32
CA GLY A 140 7.51 -0.58 5.77
C GLY A 140 6.67 -1.66 6.43
N MET A 141 7.29 -2.61 7.11
CA MET A 141 6.61 -3.64 7.90
C MET A 141 7.02 -3.51 9.35
N THR A 142 6.04 -3.45 10.23
CA THR A 142 6.23 -3.57 11.68
C THR A 142 5.35 -4.68 12.20
N SER A 143 5.88 -5.51 13.08
CA SER A 143 5.13 -6.63 13.67
C SER A 143 5.28 -6.64 15.18
N ASN A 144 4.20 -7.06 15.84
CA ASN A 144 4.20 -7.40 17.25
C ASN A 144 3.51 -8.74 17.43
N CYS A 145 4.27 -9.75 17.85
CA CYS A 145 3.80 -11.12 18.02
C CYS A 145 3.88 -11.49 19.50
N GLU A 146 2.73 -11.78 20.11
CA GLU A 146 2.63 -12.17 21.50
C GLU A 146 1.61 -13.31 21.66
N ASN A 147 1.95 -14.34 22.43
CA ASN A 147 1.06 -15.45 22.77
C ASN A 147 0.39 -16.14 21.56
N GLY A 148 1.12 -16.30 20.47
CA GLY A 148 0.61 -16.93 19.24
C GLY A 148 -0.29 -16.03 18.39
N ASN A 149 -0.41 -14.74 18.71
CA ASN A 149 -1.13 -13.74 17.92
C ASN A 149 -0.15 -12.73 17.37
N CYS A 150 -0.19 -12.48 16.07
CA CYS A 150 0.64 -11.48 15.42
C CYS A 150 -0.19 -10.31 14.88
N ALA A 151 0.21 -9.10 15.23
CA ALA A 151 -0.28 -7.87 14.59
C ALA A 151 0.79 -7.34 13.65
N VAL A 152 0.44 -7.13 12.39
CA VAL A 152 1.36 -6.65 11.35
C VAL A 152 0.80 -5.36 10.75
N ASP A 153 1.60 -4.32 10.72
CA ASP A 153 1.28 -3.05 10.04
C ASP A 153 2.19 -2.92 8.81
N LEU A 154 1.56 -2.91 7.63
CA LEU A 154 2.21 -2.74 6.34
C LEU A 154 1.89 -1.35 5.81
N ARG A 155 2.91 -0.61 5.45
CA ARG A 155 2.75 0.71 4.85
C ARG A 155 3.57 0.81 3.58
N ASN A 156 2.91 1.27 2.54
CA ASN A 156 3.65 1.78 1.38
C ASN A 156 4.27 3.12 1.79
N ARG A 157 5.59 3.19 1.84
CA ARG A 157 6.30 4.46 1.96
C ARG A 157 6.62 4.96 0.56
N GLU A 158 5.63 5.56 -0.11
CA GLU A 158 5.96 6.38 -1.26
C GLU A 158 6.76 7.60 -0.80
N ARG A 159 8.00 7.68 -1.25
CA ARG A 159 8.84 8.87 -1.06
C ARG A 159 8.37 9.98 -2.00
N ARG A 160 7.31 10.70 -1.61
CA ARG A 160 6.83 11.85 -2.36
C ARG A 160 6.99 13.13 -1.58
N LEU A 161 8.01 13.92 -1.92
CA LEU A 161 8.06 15.35 -1.55
C LEU A 161 6.98 16.17 -2.27
N PHE A 162 6.52 15.73 -3.45
CA PHE A 162 5.49 16.41 -4.25
C PHE A 162 4.54 15.39 -4.89
N LYS A 163 3.33 15.31 -4.37
CA LYS A 163 2.23 14.41 -4.78
C LYS A 163 1.69 14.60 -6.21
N ARG A 164 2.26 15.50 -7.04
CA ARG A 164 1.62 16.00 -8.28
C ARG A 164 2.33 15.79 -9.61
N ALA A 165 3.42 15.09 -9.68
CA ALA A 165 4.00 14.74 -10.97
C ALA A 165 3.55 13.34 -11.37
N ASN A 166 2.47 13.27 -12.14
CA ASN A 166 1.98 12.07 -12.83
C ASN A 166 3.01 11.54 -13.84
N PHE A 167 4.11 10.98 -13.37
CA PHE A 167 4.93 10.11 -14.19
C PHE A 167 4.48 8.68 -13.91
N SER A 168 3.75 8.14 -14.88
CA SER A 168 3.43 6.73 -15.09
C SER A 168 3.67 5.81 -13.86
N SER A 169 2.66 5.70 -13.00
CA SER A 169 2.69 4.84 -11.82
C SER A 169 2.28 3.39 -12.12
N SER A 170 2.20 3.02 -13.39
CA SER A 170 1.60 1.76 -13.86
C SER A 170 2.38 0.49 -13.49
N ASP A 171 3.61 0.61 -12.96
CA ASP A 171 4.46 -0.55 -12.71
C ASP A 171 4.67 -0.89 -11.22
N ASN A 172 3.97 -0.21 -10.32
CA ASN A 172 4.06 -0.50 -8.91
C ASN A 172 3.19 -1.73 -8.57
N TYR A 173 3.81 -2.78 -8.04
CA TYR A 173 3.05 -3.92 -7.55
C TYR A 173 3.62 -4.46 -6.24
N TRP A 174 2.72 -5.04 -5.43
CA TRP A 174 3.05 -5.79 -4.22
C TRP A 174 2.50 -7.19 -4.34
N LYS A 175 3.29 -8.15 -3.92
CA LYS A 175 2.87 -9.53 -3.77
C LYS A 175 3.00 -9.90 -2.31
N CYS A 176 1.87 -10.17 -1.67
CA CYS A 176 1.76 -10.61 -0.30
C CYS A 176 1.48 -12.11 -0.29
N TYR A 177 2.30 -12.87 0.40
CA TYR A 177 2.13 -14.30 0.60
C TYR A 177 1.84 -14.55 2.07
N VAL A 178 0.71 -15.19 2.36
CA VAL A 178 0.22 -15.43 3.71
C VAL A 178 0.22 -16.92 3.99
N ASN A 179 0.62 -17.32 5.18
CA ASN A 179 0.60 -18.72 5.58
C ASN A 179 -0.84 -19.24 5.70
N PRO A 180 -1.23 -20.31 4.96
CA PRO A 180 -2.60 -20.85 5.00
C PRO A 180 -2.93 -21.56 6.31
N ALA A 181 -1.93 -21.92 7.13
CA ALA A 181 -2.18 -22.54 8.41
C ALA A 181 -2.78 -21.59 9.46
N VAL A 182 -2.61 -20.26 9.27
CA VAL A 182 -2.93 -19.23 10.25
C VAL A 182 -4.23 -18.53 9.91
N ALA A 183 -5.09 -18.32 10.92
CA ALA A 183 -6.32 -17.57 10.73
C ALA A 183 -6.05 -16.07 10.65
N GLY A 184 -6.52 -15.43 9.56
CA GLY A 184 -6.21 -14.04 9.23
C GLY A 184 -7.40 -13.08 9.40
N SER A 185 -7.11 -11.88 9.89
CA SER A 185 -8.00 -10.71 9.86
C SER A 185 -7.28 -9.56 9.16
N TYR A 186 -7.92 -8.93 8.18
CA TYR A 186 -7.29 -7.96 7.31
C TYR A 186 -8.02 -6.63 7.36
N ILE A 187 -7.28 -5.53 7.58
CA ILE A 187 -7.77 -4.15 7.51
C ILE A 187 -6.95 -3.43 6.44
N LEU A 188 -7.56 -3.17 5.31
CA LEU A 188 -6.89 -2.59 4.15
C LEU A 188 -7.42 -1.18 3.89
N LYS A 189 -6.51 -0.22 3.70
CA LYS A 189 -6.80 1.11 3.20
C LYS A 189 -6.14 1.27 1.85
N LEU A 190 -6.96 1.53 0.82
CA LEU A 190 -6.54 1.52 -0.57
C LEU A 190 -6.92 2.85 -1.23
N ASP A 191 -6.00 3.48 -1.93
CA ASP A 191 -6.24 4.68 -2.73
C ASP A 191 -5.68 4.46 -4.14
N GLU A 192 -6.51 4.61 -5.18
CA GLU A 192 -6.14 4.35 -6.58
C GLU A 192 -5.44 2.99 -6.78
N THR A 193 -5.94 1.92 -6.15
CA THR A 193 -5.25 0.64 -6.05
C THR A 193 -6.09 -0.51 -6.59
N ASP A 194 -5.48 -1.38 -7.43
CA ASP A 194 -6.07 -2.65 -7.85
C ASP A 194 -5.70 -3.75 -6.87
N LEU A 195 -6.65 -4.31 -6.15
CA LEU A 195 -6.45 -5.46 -5.26
C LEU A 195 -6.91 -6.76 -5.91
N ARG A 196 -6.04 -7.76 -5.90
CA ARG A 196 -6.37 -9.14 -6.25
C ARG A 196 -6.03 -10.06 -5.09
N LEU A 197 -7.05 -10.49 -4.37
CA LEU A 197 -6.92 -11.37 -3.22
C LEU A 197 -7.42 -12.76 -3.59
N PHE A 198 -6.49 -13.73 -3.65
CA PHE A 198 -6.77 -15.14 -3.89
C PHE A 198 -6.64 -15.89 -2.57
N ALA A 199 -7.78 -16.14 -1.94
CA ALA A 199 -7.87 -16.67 -0.60
C ALA A 199 -8.66 -17.98 -0.54
N ASP A 200 -8.64 -18.72 -1.62
CA ASP A 200 -9.33 -20.03 -1.70
C ASP A 200 -8.76 -21.08 -0.72
N ASP A 201 -7.47 -20.95 -0.35
CA ASP A 201 -6.80 -21.82 0.61
C ASP A 201 -6.48 -21.13 1.95
N LEU A 202 -6.81 -19.84 2.09
CA LEU A 202 -6.52 -19.08 3.30
C LEU A 202 -7.64 -19.16 4.33
N LYS A 203 -7.29 -19.23 5.61
CA LYS A 203 -8.22 -19.13 6.72
C LYS A 203 -8.52 -17.68 7.05
N ILE A 204 -9.53 -17.10 6.42
CA ILE A 204 -9.90 -15.70 6.60
C ILE A 204 -11.10 -15.57 7.52
N ASN A 205 -10.93 -14.91 8.66
CA ASN A 205 -12.02 -14.59 9.59
C ASN A 205 -12.74 -13.31 9.20
N SER A 206 -11.98 -12.28 8.83
CA SER A 206 -12.56 -11.00 8.45
C SER A 206 -11.67 -10.20 7.49
N ILE A 207 -12.34 -9.43 6.62
CA ILE A 207 -11.69 -8.45 5.76
C ILE A 207 -12.47 -7.15 5.85
N SER A 208 -11.79 -6.06 6.21
CA SER A 208 -12.32 -4.72 6.19
C SER A 208 -11.51 -3.88 5.20
N ILE A 209 -12.16 -3.38 4.16
CA ILE A 209 -11.52 -2.59 3.11
C ILE A 209 -12.17 -1.20 3.05
N ASP A 210 -11.33 -0.18 3.20
CA ASP A 210 -11.69 1.21 2.95
C ASP A 210 -10.94 1.66 1.68
N ALA A 211 -11.68 1.85 0.57
CA ALA A 211 -11.09 1.99 -0.75
C ALA A 211 -11.62 3.23 -1.48
N ILE A 212 -10.74 3.94 -2.17
CA ILE A 212 -11.06 5.09 -3.01
C ILE A 212 -10.51 4.84 -4.41
N GLN A 213 -11.37 4.98 -5.43
CA GLN A 213 -11.00 4.82 -6.85
C GLN A 213 -10.22 3.53 -7.12
N SER A 214 -10.74 2.40 -6.64
CA SER A 214 -10.03 1.13 -6.62
C SER A 214 -10.85 0.01 -7.23
N ASP A 215 -10.17 -1.00 -7.80
CA ASP A 215 -10.77 -2.23 -8.31
C ASP A 215 -10.39 -3.40 -7.42
N LEU A 216 -11.38 -4.10 -6.86
CA LEU A 216 -11.20 -5.18 -5.90
C LEU A 216 -11.68 -6.50 -6.49
N LEU A 217 -10.78 -7.45 -6.71
CA LEU A 217 -11.11 -8.84 -7.02
C LEU A 217 -10.76 -9.71 -5.82
N ILE A 218 -11.77 -10.33 -5.20
CA ILE A 218 -11.61 -11.12 -3.99
C ILE A 218 -12.18 -12.51 -4.23
N LYS A 219 -11.33 -13.53 -4.21
CA LYS A 219 -11.72 -14.93 -4.28
C LYS A 219 -11.58 -15.56 -2.91
N LEU A 220 -12.68 -16.08 -2.35
CA LEU A 220 -12.71 -16.71 -1.03
C LEU A 220 -12.86 -18.23 -1.14
N GLY A 221 -12.31 -18.93 -0.16
CA GLY A 221 -12.47 -20.36 0.02
C GLY A 221 -13.50 -20.77 1.08
N THR A 222 -13.41 -22.01 1.52
CA THR A 222 -14.30 -22.62 2.52
C THR A 222 -13.55 -23.05 3.78
N GLU A 223 -12.37 -22.52 4.04
CA GLU A 223 -11.48 -22.95 5.11
C GLU A 223 -11.96 -22.51 6.50
N VAL A 224 -12.87 -21.51 6.56
CA VAL A 224 -13.41 -20.97 7.80
C VAL A 224 -14.94 -21.01 7.75
N PRO A 225 -15.63 -21.41 8.83
CA PRO A 225 -17.08 -21.55 8.83
C PRO A 225 -17.83 -20.20 8.76
N LYS A 226 -17.19 -19.13 9.17
CA LYS A 226 -17.78 -17.79 9.11
C LYS A 226 -16.77 -16.76 8.67
N VAL A 227 -17.10 -16.00 7.63
CA VAL A 227 -16.28 -14.91 7.09
C VAL A 227 -17.08 -13.60 7.12
N GLU A 228 -16.46 -12.54 7.64
CA GLU A 228 -17.05 -11.20 7.67
C GLU A 228 -16.30 -10.27 6.73
N LEU A 229 -17.02 -9.69 5.76
CA LEU A 229 -16.49 -8.74 4.80
C LEU A 229 -17.15 -7.39 4.99
N THR A 230 -16.35 -6.35 5.11
CA THR A 230 -16.84 -4.97 5.18
C THR A 230 -16.13 -4.14 4.12
N PHE A 231 -16.91 -3.51 3.25
CA PHE A 231 -16.42 -2.61 2.24
C PHE A 231 -16.94 -1.20 2.52
N SER A 232 -16.06 -0.22 2.47
CA SER A 232 -16.38 1.19 2.57
C SER A 232 -15.55 1.99 1.58
N GLY A 233 -16.06 3.16 1.18
CA GLY A 233 -15.30 4.03 0.31
C GLY A 233 -16.11 4.62 -0.83
N ARG A 234 -15.41 4.99 -1.91
CA ARG A 234 -16.00 5.75 -3.01
C ARG A 234 -15.38 5.38 -4.35
N SER A 235 -16.24 5.30 -5.40
CA SER A 235 -15.79 5.00 -6.77
C SER A 235 -14.97 3.72 -6.86
N THR A 236 -15.43 2.67 -6.17
CA THR A 236 -14.71 1.40 -6.03
C THR A 236 -15.57 0.27 -6.58
N ASP A 237 -15.02 -0.51 -7.50
CA ASP A 237 -15.67 -1.70 -8.04
C ASP A 237 -15.22 -2.94 -7.23
N VAL A 238 -16.19 -3.80 -6.86
CA VAL A 238 -15.93 -5.03 -6.10
C VAL A 238 -16.44 -6.23 -6.89
N ASP A 239 -15.51 -7.13 -7.22
CA ASP A 239 -15.81 -8.44 -7.81
C ASP A 239 -15.51 -9.53 -6.77
N LEU A 240 -16.57 -10.13 -6.21
CA LEU A 240 -16.47 -11.18 -5.21
C LEU A 240 -16.73 -12.54 -5.85
N VAL A 241 -15.73 -13.42 -5.82
CA VAL A 241 -15.75 -14.77 -6.37
C VAL A 241 -15.86 -15.78 -5.24
N LEU A 242 -16.96 -16.51 -5.20
CA LEU A 242 -17.35 -17.36 -4.08
C LEU A 242 -17.45 -18.82 -4.50
N PRO A 243 -17.22 -19.78 -3.61
CA PRO A 243 -17.49 -21.18 -3.87
C PRO A 243 -19.01 -21.44 -3.91
N ASP A 244 -19.41 -22.49 -4.60
CA ASP A 244 -20.78 -22.93 -4.62
C ASP A 244 -21.25 -23.41 -3.23
N SER A 245 -22.56 -23.35 -2.99
CA SER A 245 -23.23 -23.92 -1.82
C SER A 245 -22.82 -23.32 -0.46
N ILE A 246 -22.58 -22.02 -0.43
CA ILE A 246 -22.34 -21.24 0.79
C ILE A 246 -23.60 -20.52 1.27
N GLY A 247 -23.69 -20.25 2.58
CA GLY A 247 -24.65 -19.31 3.16
C GLY A 247 -24.18 -17.87 2.89
N LEU A 248 -25.03 -17.05 2.28
CA LEU A 248 -24.67 -15.70 1.87
C LEU A 248 -25.66 -14.69 2.44
N ARG A 249 -25.14 -13.66 3.11
CA ARG A 249 -25.87 -12.50 3.59
C ARG A 249 -25.19 -11.23 3.09
N LEU A 250 -25.92 -10.39 2.38
CA LEU A 250 -25.42 -9.16 1.77
C LEU A 250 -26.26 -7.97 2.25
N GLU A 251 -25.61 -6.93 2.71
CA GLU A 251 -26.22 -5.69 3.17
C GLU A 251 -25.57 -4.48 2.50
N GLY A 252 -26.40 -3.53 2.05
CA GLY A 252 -25.93 -2.30 1.43
C GLY A 252 -25.32 -2.49 0.04
N VAL A 253 -25.72 -3.53 -0.71
CA VAL A 253 -25.26 -3.81 -2.07
C VAL A 253 -26.38 -3.62 -3.09
N GLU A 254 -26.04 -3.10 -4.25
CA GLU A 254 -26.93 -3.07 -5.42
C GLU A 254 -26.52 -4.20 -6.37
N LEU A 255 -27.45 -5.14 -6.60
CA LEU A 255 -27.19 -6.33 -7.40
C LEU A 255 -27.97 -6.29 -8.73
N ARG A 256 -27.37 -6.86 -9.77
CA ARG A 256 -28.07 -7.09 -11.03
C ARG A 256 -29.09 -8.23 -10.90
N PRO A 257 -30.24 -8.17 -11.60
CA PRO A 257 -31.24 -9.25 -11.55
C PRO A 257 -30.68 -10.64 -11.85
N ALA A 258 -29.77 -10.76 -12.81
CA ALA A 258 -29.10 -12.02 -13.15
C ALA A 258 -28.26 -12.58 -11.99
N THR A 259 -27.65 -11.73 -11.17
CA THR A 259 -26.88 -12.13 -9.98
C THR A 259 -27.82 -12.64 -8.87
N ILE A 260 -28.95 -11.97 -8.67
CA ILE A 260 -29.98 -12.38 -7.70
C ILE A 260 -30.52 -13.78 -8.06
N GLU A 261 -30.80 -14.01 -9.32
CA GLU A 261 -31.27 -15.32 -9.81
C GLU A 261 -30.19 -16.40 -9.70
N MET A 262 -28.94 -16.09 -10.06
CA MET A 262 -27.83 -17.05 -10.00
C MET A 262 -27.57 -17.60 -8.59
N PHE A 263 -27.72 -16.75 -7.55
CA PHE A 263 -27.46 -17.12 -6.16
C PHE A 263 -28.72 -17.46 -5.37
N ASP A 264 -29.90 -17.54 -6.00
CA ASP A 264 -31.19 -17.73 -5.33
C ASP A 264 -31.40 -16.72 -4.17
N LEU A 265 -31.08 -15.44 -4.39
CA LEU A 265 -31.16 -14.42 -3.36
C LEU A 265 -32.56 -13.91 -3.16
N VAL A 266 -32.95 -13.74 -1.90
CA VAL A 266 -34.20 -13.10 -1.48
C VAL A 266 -33.91 -11.86 -0.70
N GLU A 267 -34.56 -10.76 -1.04
CA GLU A 267 -34.36 -9.48 -0.34
C GLU A 267 -35.40 -9.30 0.77
N HIS A 268 -34.92 -8.96 1.97
CA HIS A 268 -35.74 -8.54 3.10
C HIS A 268 -35.13 -7.29 3.76
N ASN A 269 -35.83 -6.17 3.72
CA ASN A 269 -35.41 -4.90 4.35
C ASN A 269 -34.00 -4.43 3.93
N GLY A 270 -33.65 -4.55 2.64
CA GLY A 270 -32.35 -4.15 2.11
C GLY A 270 -31.21 -5.15 2.38
N VAL A 271 -31.54 -6.34 2.88
CA VAL A 271 -30.61 -7.44 3.08
C VAL A 271 -30.96 -8.58 2.15
N PHE A 272 -29.99 -9.01 1.33
CA PHE A 272 -30.12 -10.19 0.49
C PHE A 272 -29.59 -11.41 1.23
N THR A 273 -30.37 -12.50 1.23
CA THR A 273 -29.98 -13.80 1.78
C THR A 273 -30.30 -14.91 0.79
N ASN A 274 -29.50 -15.97 0.74
CA ASN A 274 -29.84 -17.16 -0.04
C ASN A 274 -30.42 -18.26 0.86
N LYS A 275 -30.96 -19.31 0.24
CA LYS A 275 -31.56 -20.45 0.93
C LYS A 275 -30.60 -21.22 1.87
N PHE A 276 -29.30 -21.02 1.72
CA PHE A 276 -28.25 -21.68 2.51
C PHE A 276 -27.76 -20.83 3.68
N THR A 277 -28.24 -19.61 3.86
CA THR A 277 -27.72 -18.64 4.86
C THR A 277 -27.64 -19.24 6.28
N ASP A 278 -28.64 -20.05 6.69
CA ASP A 278 -28.66 -20.63 8.04
C ASP A 278 -28.25 -22.10 8.09
N SER A 279 -28.08 -22.77 6.95
CA SER A 279 -27.86 -24.22 6.87
C SER A 279 -26.48 -24.63 6.31
N ALA A 280 -25.81 -23.73 5.61
CA ALA A 280 -24.50 -24.04 5.02
C ALA A 280 -23.42 -24.13 6.09
N PRO A 281 -22.42 -25.03 5.90
CA PRO A 281 -21.27 -25.13 6.78
C PRO A 281 -20.37 -23.88 6.75
N VAL A 282 -20.45 -23.12 5.67
CA VAL A 282 -19.70 -21.86 5.51
C VAL A 282 -20.69 -20.73 5.27
N GLN A 283 -20.54 -19.66 6.04
CA GLN A 283 -21.37 -18.46 5.96
C GLN A 283 -20.50 -17.25 5.65
N ILE A 284 -20.88 -16.44 4.67
CA ILE A 284 -20.22 -15.22 4.29
C ILE A 284 -21.18 -14.05 4.48
N ASN A 285 -20.82 -13.14 5.38
CA ASN A 285 -21.55 -11.91 5.64
C ASN A 285 -20.82 -10.74 4.99
N VAL A 286 -21.52 -10.00 4.15
CA VAL A 286 -20.99 -8.85 3.43
C VAL A 286 -21.77 -7.60 3.82
N VAL A 287 -21.06 -6.58 4.25
CA VAL A 287 -21.63 -5.24 4.46
C VAL A 287 -20.89 -4.26 3.56
N SER A 288 -21.63 -3.58 2.68
CA SER A 288 -21.06 -2.60 1.76
C SER A 288 -21.60 -1.21 2.03
N LYS A 289 -20.70 -0.21 2.07
CA LYS A 289 -20.97 1.22 2.17
C LYS A 289 -20.14 1.96 1.13
N ILE A 290 -20.23 1.50 -0.11
CA ILE A 290 -19.50 2.08 -1.23
C ILE A 290 -20.40 3.04 -1.99
N ASP A 291 -19.94 4.28 -2.13
CA ASP A 291 -20.60 5.28 -2.95
C ASP A 291 -20.06 5.24 -4.38
N ASN A 292 -20.96 5.23 -5.37
CA ASN A 292 -20.62 5.25 -6.81
C ASN A 292 -19.67 4.13 -7.26
N GLY A 293 -19.86 2.91 -6.76
CA GLY A 293 -19.15 1.71 -7.17
C GLY A 293 -20.10 0.63 -7.68
N ARG A 294 -19.52 -0.40 -8.29
CA ARG A 294 -20.24 -1.58 -8.75
C ARG A 294 -19.89 -2.76 -7.84
N PHE A 295 -20.91 -3.52 -7.47
CA PHE A 295 -20.72 -4.78 -6.75
C PHE A 295 -21.15 -5.94 -7.63
N SER A 296 -20.27 -6.91 -7.85
CA SER A 296 -20.57 -8.11 -8.61
C SER A 296 -20.23 -9.38 -7.84
N LEU A 297 -20.99 -10.43 -8.09
CA LEU A 297 -20.79 -11.76 -7.52
C LEU A 297 -20.63 -12.76 -8.65
N SER A 298 -19.73 -13.70 -8.48
CA SER A 298 -19.57 -14.86 -9.34
C SER A 298 -19.23 -16.11 -8.53
N THR A 299 -19.48 -17.28 -9.10
CA THR A 299 -19.16 -18.57 -8.47
C THR A 299 -18.03 -19.26 -9.19
N TYR A 300 -17.33 -20.15 -8.49
CA TYR A 300 -16.40 -21.10 -9.05
C TYR A 300 -16.64 -22.50 -8.46
N GLU A 301 -16.54 -23.53 -9.30
CA GLU A 301 -16.53 -24.91 -8.83
C GLU A 301 -15.16 -25.22 -8.20
N ARG A 302 -15.16 -25.65 -6.95
CA ARG A 302 -13.95 -26.20 -6.34
C ARG A 302 -13.71 -27.60 -6.91
N VAL A 303 -12.77 -27.74 -7.83
CA VAL A 303 -12.31 -29.08 -8.27
C VAL A 303 -11.62 -29.75 -7.08
N LYS A 304 -12.32 -30.62 -6.35
CA LYS A 304 -11.71 -31.47 -5.34
C LYS A 304 -10.74 -32.43 -6.03
N GLY A 305 -9.45 -32.20 -5.88
CA GLY A 305 -8.41 -33.17 -6.25
C GLY A 305 -7.60 -32.83 -7.51
N ALA A 306 -6.89 -31.72 -7.49
CA ALA A 306 -5.71 -31.51 -8.35
C ALA A 306 -4.53 -31.04 -7.48
N VAL A 307 -4.26 -31.77 -6.41
CA VAL A 307 -2.96 -31.75 -5.76
C VAL A 307 -2.39 -33.15 -6.00
N ASP A 308 -1.68 -33.26 -7.11
CA ASP A 308 -0.57 -34.20 -7.36
C ASP A 308 -0.29 -34.18 -8.87
N SER A 309 0.55 -33.28 -9.27
CA SER A 309 1.42 -33.35 -10.46
C SER A 309 1.64 -31.94 -11.07
N ILE A 310 2.57 -31.23 -10.54
CA ILE A 310 3.65 -30.58 -11.36
C ILE A 310 4.82 -30.27 -10.40
#